data_43e7ce730b9826cab842606fbb310c30
#
_entry.id   43e7ce730b9826cab842606fbb310c30
#
_cell.length_a   1.000
_cell.length_b   1.000
_cell.length_c   1.000
_cell.angle_alpha   90.00
_cell.angle_beta   90.00
_cell.angle_gamma   90.00
#
_symmetry.space_group_name_H-M   'P 1'
#
loop_
_entity.id
_entity.type
_entity.pdbx_description
1 polymer ?
#
loop_
_entity_poly.entity_id
_entity_poly.type
_entity_poly.pdbx_seq_one_letter_code
_entity_poly.pdbx_strand_id
1 'polypeptide(L)'
;MDGFLSGAWDEADAVYMNFRTTLLQEAILEKILPVTGKGIEGAVAGILPERGRFAQPPISNLQPTASYRYEYKFEPSPAEILNELVPQLLRMHVHHIILESNASEHSARMVAMKSASDNARDLISELTLQYN
;
A
#
# COMPACT_ATOMS: atom_id res chain seq x y z
N MET A 1 -6.80 19.13 -0.26
CA MET A 1 -8.26 18.98 -0.31
C MET A 1 -8.97 20.26 -0.70
N ASP A 2 -8.56 21.36 -0.11
CA ASP A 2 -9.24 22.66 -0.34
C ASP A 2 -9.26 23.12 -1.80
N GLY A 3 -8.17 22.86 -2.56
CA GLY A 3 -8.11 23.17 -3.98
C GLY A 3 -9.06 22.36 -4.86
N PHE A 4 -9.33 21.10 -4.49
CA PHE A 4 -10.31 20.25 -5.17
C PHE A 4 -11.73 20.72 -4.87
N LEU A 5 -12.02 21.04 -3.61
CA LEU A 5 -13.34 21.56 -3.20
C LEU A 5 -13.62 22.96 -3.75
N SER A 6 -12.59 23.75 -3.98
CA SER A 6 -12.72 25.10 -4.61
C SER A 6 -12.74 25.06 -6.13
N GLY A 7 -12.59 23.89 -6.76
CA GLY A 7 -12.56 23.74 -8.22
C GLY A 7 -11.27 24.28 -8.87
N ALA A 8 -10.18 24.41 -8.12
CA ALA A 8 -8.89 24.81 -8.67
C ALA A 8 -8.24 23.70 -9.49
N TRP A 9 -8.58 22.46 -9.22
CA TRP A 9 -8.16 21.25 -9.95
C TRP A 9 -9.19 20.15 -9.77
N ASP A 10 -9.35 19.30 -10.79
CA ASP A 10 -10.42 18.31 -10.90
C ASP A 10 -9.97 16.90 -10.54
N GLU A 11 -8.67 16.64 -10.64
CA GLU A 11 -8.08 15.32 -10.40
C GLU A 11 -6.79 15.44 -9.60
N ALA A 12 -6.51 14.40 -8.82
CA ALA A 12 -5.22 14.22 -8.15
C ALA A 12 -4.77 12.77 -8.26
N ASP A 13 -3.63 12.57 -8.90
CA ASP A 13 -3.00 11.28 -9.08
C ASP A 13 -1.71 11.21 -8.26
N ALA A 14 -1.41 10.04 -7.70
CA ALA A 14 -0.12 9.76 -7.07
C ALA A 14 0.66 8.74 -7.90
N VAL A 15 1.96 9.02 -8.07
CA VAL A 15 2.92 8.06 -8.61
C VAL A 15 3.86 7.66 -7.48
N TYR A 16 3.94 6.39 -7.19
CA TYR A 16 4.75 5.89 -6.10
C TYR A 16 5.28 4.49 -6.37
N MET A 17 6.27 4.07 -5.56
CA MET A 17 6.83 2.72 -5.62
C MET A 17 6.10 1.82 -4.64
N ASN A 18 5.35 0.87 -5.17
CA ASN A 18 4.67 -0.16 -4.39
C ASN A 18 5.68 -1.25 -4.00
N PHE A 19 5.69 -1.58 -2.73
CA PHE A 19 6.52 -2.64 -2.16
C PHE A 19 5.84 -4.00 -2.26
N ARG A 20 6.23 -4.82 -3.24
CA ARG A 20 5.75 -6.20 -3.37
C ARG A 20 6.60 -7.18 -2.56
N THR A 21 7.90 -7.11 -2.75
CA THR A 21 8.88 -7.92 -2.03
C THR A 21 10.20 -7.16 -1.90
N THR A 22 11.14 -7.67 -1.13
CA THR A 22 12.48 -7.07 -0.99
C THR A 22 13.24 -6.94 -2.32
N LEU A 23 12.92 -7.78 -3.31
CA LEU A 23 13.57 -7.80 -4.61
C LEU A 23 12.71 -7.19 -5.72
N LEU A 24 11.41 -7.03 -5.47
CA LEU A 24 10.46 -6.55 -6.48
C LEU A 24 9.72 -5.33 -5.95
N GLN A 25 9.98 -4.20 -6.58
CA GLN A 25 9.25 -2.95 -6.40
C GLN A 25 8.66 -2.54 -7.75
N GLU A 26 7.47 -2.01 -7.74
CA GLU A 26 6.71 -1.65 -8.93
C GLU A 26 6.22 -0.21 -8.84
N ALA A 27 6.46 0.57 -9.90
CA ALA A 27 5.91 1.93 -9.97
C ALA A 27 4.44 1.86 -10.33
N ILE A 28 3.59 2.46 -9.48
CA ILE A 28 2.14 2.51 -9.65
C ILE A 28 1.69 3.96 -9.80
N LEU A 29 0.78 4.18 -10.73
CA LEU A 29 -0.02 5.40 -10.86
C LEU A 29 -1.41 5.11 -10.28
N GLU A 30 -1.79 5.85 -9.26
CA GLU A 30 -3.08 5.70 -8.60
C GLU A 30 -3.82 7.02 -8.51
N LYS A 31 -5.10 7.00 -8.88
CA LYS A 31 -5.97 8.17 -8.78
C LYS A 31 -6.50 8.29 -7.34
N ILE A 32 -6.14 9.39 -6.68
CA ILE A 32 -6.59 9.68 -5.31
C ILE A 32 -7.90 10.46 -5.30
N LEU A 33 -8.07 11.39 -6.23
CA LEU A 33 -9.28 12.21 -6.36
C LEU A 33 -9.72 12.29 -7.83
N PRO A 34 -11.04 12.26 -8.10
CA PRO A 34 -12.14 12.09 -7.17
C PRO A 34 -12.22 10.69 -6.55
N VAL A 35 -12.73 10.64 -5.31
CA VAL A 35 -12.90 9.35 -4.61
C VAL A 35 -14.04 8.57 -5.24
N THR A 36 -13.72 7.43 -5.83
CA THR A 36 -14.70 6.49 -6.36
C THR A 36 -14.91 5.32 -5.40
N GLY A 37 -16.05 4.63 -5.48
CA GLY A 37 -16.29 3.44 -4.64
C GLY A 37 -15.19 2.38 -4.78
N LYS A 38 -14.64 2.18 -5.99
CA LYS A 38 -13.49 1.30 -6.23
C LYS A 38 -12.19 1.82 -5.59
N GLY A 39 -12.00 3.14 -5.54
CA GLY A 39 -10.86 3.75 -4.88
C GLY A 39 -10.89 3.53 -3.35
N ILE A 40 -12.08 3.57 -2.74
CA ILE A 40 -12.24 3.26 -1.31
C ILE A 40 -11.91 1.79 -1.04
N GLU A 41 -12.40 0.87 -1.87
CA GLU A 41 -12.09 -0.56 -1.76
C GLU A 41 -10.58 -0.83 -1.89
N GLY A 42 -9.92 -0.18 -2.84
CA GLY A 42 -8.48 -0.28 -3.04
C GLY A 42 -7.69 0.27 -1.85
N ALA A 43 -8.07 1.45 -1.34
CA ALA A 43 -7.44 2.05 -0.16
C ALA A 43 -7.60 1.18 1.08
N VAL A 44 -8.77 0.58 1.29
CA VAL A 44 -9.00 -0.34 2.42
C VAL A 44 -8.24 -1.65 2.22
N ALA A 45 -8.19 -2.19 1.01
CA ALA A 45 -7.43 -3.40 0.70
C ALA A 45 -5.92 -3.21 0.90
N GLY A 46 -5.37 -2.04 0.57
CA GLY A 46 -3.96 -1.71 0.80
C GLY A 46 -3.61 -1.57 2.30
N ILE A 47 -4.56 -1.21 3.15
CA ILE A 47 -4.37 -1.10 4.60
C ILE A 47 -4.46 -2.47 5.27
N LEU A 48 -5.25 -3.39 4.71
CA LEU A 48 -5.36 -4.74 5.24
C LEU A 48 -4.10 -5.53 4.87
N PRO A 49 -3.39 -6.12 5.85
CA PRO A 49 -2.24 -6.95 5.54
C PRO A 49 -2.67 -8.08 4.59
N GLU A 50 -1.95 -8.22 3.47
CA GLU A 50 -2.09 -9.43 2.65
C GLU A 50 -2.02 -10.63 3.59
N ARG A 51 -2.98 -11.55 3.43
CA ARG A 51 -3.14 -12.72 4.30
C ARG A 51 -1.79 -13.38 4.54
N GLY A 52 -1.18 -13.08 5.68
CA GLY A 52 0.07 -13.69 6.12
C GLY A 52 -0.11 -15.17 6.42
N ARG A 53 0.97 -15.83 6.84
CA ARG A 53 1.01 -17.27 7.20
C ARG A 53 -0.06 -17.73 8.19
N PHE A 54 -0.74 -16.81 8.84
CA PHE A 54 -1.82 -17.07 9.80
C PHE A 54 -3.22 -16.84 9.22
N ALA A 55 -3.33 -16.55 7.92
CA ALA A 55 -4.63 -16.52 7.29
C ALA A 55 -5.23 -17.91 7.37
N GLN A 56 -6.32 -18.02 8.12
CA GLN A 56 -7.10 -19.25 8.14
C GLN A 56 -7.47 -19.60 6.69
N PRO A 57 -7.34 -20.89 6.28
CA PRO A 57 -7.78 -21.29 4.96
C PRO A 57 -9.22 -20.83 4.76
N PRO A 58 -9.62 -20.41 3.56
CA PRO A 58 -11.00 -20.05 3.30
C PRO A 58 -11.85 -21.23 3.73
N ILE A 59 -12.75 -20.99 4.69
CA ILE A 59 -13.69 -22.01 5.14
C ILE A 59 -14.69 -22.15 3.98
N SER A 60 -14.28 -22.92 2.97
CA SER A 60 -15.01 -23.13 1.72
C SER A 60 -16.32 -23.92 1.92
N ASN A 61 -16.60 -24.36 3.13
CA ASN A 61 -17.75 -25.20 3.46
C ASN A 61 -18.80 -24.51 4.36
N LEU A 62 -18.62 -23.23 4.67
CA LEU A 62 -19.74 -22.48 5.20
C LEU A 62 -20.68 -22.19 4.03
N GLN A 63 -21.69 -23.00 3.89
CA GLN A 63 -22.89 -22.62 3.13
C GLN A 63 -23.27 -21.21 3.61
N PRO A 64 -23.63 -20.29 2.70
CA PRO A 64 -24.07 -18.97 3.12
C PRO A 64 -25.29 -19.16 4.01
N THR A 65 -25.06 -19.27 5.30
CA THR A 65 -26.11 -19.15 6.31
C THR A 65 -26.80 -17.84 6.00
N ALA A 66 -28.08 -17.91 5.80
CA ALA A 66 -29.03 -16.87 5.44
C ALA A 66 -28.46 -15.48 5.66
N SER A 67 -28.33 -14.69 4.58
CA SER A 67 -27.88 -13.29 4.64
C SER A 67 -28.78 -12.54 5.61
N TYR A 68 -28.43 -12.54 6.89
CA TYR A 68 -29.06 -11.66 7.85
C TYR A 68 -28.67 -10.25 7.46
N ARG A 69 -29.59 -9.53 6.83
CA ARG A 69 -29.49 -8.08 6.63
C ARG A 69 -29.66 -7.44 7.99
N TYR A 70 -28.54 -7.22 8.69
CA TYR A 70 -28.54 -6.36 9.85
C TYR A 70 -28.77 -4.92 9.37
N GLU A 71 -29.84 -4.29 9.82
CA GLU A 71 -29.99 -2.85 9.65
C GLU A 71 -29.09 -2.18 10.70
N TYR A 72 -28.00 -1.58 10.21
CA TYR A 72 -27.13 -0.77 11.07
C TYR A 72 -27.78 0.58 11.32
N LYS A 73 -27.95 0.95 12.58
CA LYS A 73 -28.37 2.29 12.97
C LYS A 73 -27.14 3.17 13.01
N PHE A 74 -27.14 4.22 12.18
CA PHE A 74 -26.05 5.21 12.15
C PHE A 74 -26.44 6.41 13.01
N GLU A 75 -25.54 6.82 13.88
CA GLU A 75 -25.70 8.01 14.72
C GLU A 75 -24.44 8.88 14.58
N PRO A 76 -24.54 10.19 14.24
CA PRO A 76 -25.77 10.96 14.09
C PRO A 76 -26.54 10.69 12.77
N SER A 77 -25.85 10.63 11.62
CA SER A 77 -26.43 10.30 10.32
C SER A 77 -25.37 9.71 9.38
N PRO A 78 -25.73 8.88 8.39
CA PRO A 78 -24.78 8.32 7.44
C PRO A 78 -23.99 9.41 6.69
N ALA A 79 -24.63 10.52 6.34
CA ALA A 79 -24.00 11.61 5.60
C ALA A 79 -22.93 12.34 6.45
N GLU A 80 -23.20 12.59 7.71
CA GLU A 80 -22.24 13.22 8.65
C GLU A 80 -21.05 12.31 8.89
N ILE A 81 -21.29 11.02 9.09
CA ILE A 81 -20.22 10.03 9.25
C ILE A 81 -19.33 9.99 8.01
N LEU A 82 -19.88 9.95 6.80
CA LEU A 82 -19.12 9.94 5.57
C LEU A 82 -18.33 11.23 5.36
N ASN A 83 -18.89 12.37 5.70
CA ASN A 83 -18.18 13.65 5.59
C ASN A 83 -16.94 13.73 6.48
N GLU A 84 -16.93 13.04 7.60
CA GLU A 84 -15.77 12.98 8.49
C GLU A 84 -14.81 11.83 8.11
N LEU A 85 -15.36 10.69 7.73
CA LEU A 85 -14.60 9.49 7.43
C LEU A 85 -13.79 9.59 6.15
N VAL A 86 -14.37 10.12 5.06
CA VAL A 86 -13.70 10.22 3.75
C VAL A 86 -12.41 11.03 3.81
N PRO A 87 -12.35 12.22 4.41
CA PRO A 87 -11.10 12.95 4.58
C PRO A 87 -10.05 12.19 5.40
N GLN A 88 -10.48 11.45 6.41
CA GLN A 88 -9.59 10.64 7.24
C GLN A 88 -9.01 9.47 6.46
N LEU A 89 -9.83 8.75 5.69
CA LEU A 89 -9.38 7.66 4.82
C LEU A 89 -8.37 8.15 3.78
N LEU A 90 -8.61 9.31 3.16
CA LEU A 90 -7.66 9.89 2.21
C LEU A 90 -6.31 10.23 2.85
N ARG A 91 -6.31 10.79 4.06
CA ARG A 91 -5.06 11.05 4.78
C ARG A 91 -4.30 9.77 5.10
N MET A 92 -5.01 8.73 5.54
CA MET A 92 -4.42 7.41 5.80
C MET A 92 -3.85 6.81 4.51
N HIS A 93 -4.58 6.91 3.41
CA HIS A 93 -4.14 6.39 2.11
C HIS A 93 -2.87 7.06 1.61
N VAL A 94 -2.82 8.40 1.64
CA VAL A 94 -1.61 9.15 1.29
C VAL A 94 -0.44 8.80 2.21
N HIS A 95 -0.70 8.65 3.51
CA HIS A 95 0.35 8.22 4.45
C HIS A 95 0.87 6.82 4.12
N HIS A 96 -0.01 5.89 3.77
CA HIS A 96 0.36 4.55 3.35
C HIS A 96 1.24 4.55 2.10
N ILE A 97 0.87 5.31 1.07
CA ILE A 97 1.67 5.51 -0.14
C ILE A 97 3.10 5.98 0.18
N ILE A 98 3.24 6.94 1.10
CA ILE A 98 4.55 7.44 1.53
C ILE A 98 5.36 6.34 2.22
N LEU A 99 4.74 5.57 3.10
CA LEU A 99 5.40 4.46 3.80
C LEU A 99 5.84 3.36 2.84
N GLU A 100 5.01 3.01 1.86
CA GLU A 100 5.37 2.02 0.84
C GLU A 100 6.54 2.48 -0.03
N SER A 101 6.52 3.74 -0.46
CA SER A 101 7.63 4.31 -1.22
C SER A 101 8.94 4.29 -0.43
N ASN A 102 8.90 4.67 0.85
CA ASN A 102 10.07 4.62 1.72
C ASN A 102 10.57 3.19 1.94
N ALA A 103 9.66 2.23 2.17
CA ALA A 103 10.01 0.82 2.33
C ALA A 103 10.66 0.26 1.07
N SER A 104 10.14 0.63 -0.11
CA SER A 104 10.69 0.24 -1.41
C SER A 104 12.10 0.78 -1.60
N GLU A 105 12.34 2.07 -1.28
CA GLU A 105 13.65 2.69 -1.37
C GLU A 105 14.67 2.02 -0.44
N HIS A 106 14.30 1.82 0.83
CA HIS A 106 15.17 1.17 1.80
C HIS A 106 15.51 -0.28 1.41
N SER A 107 14.54 -1.00 0.88
CA SER A 107 14.73 -2.38 0.40
C SER A 107 15.67 -2.43 -0.80
N ALA A 108 15.46 -1.58 -1.80
CA ALA A 108 16.33 -1.49 -2.97
C ALA A 108 17.77 -1.13 -2.57
N ARG A 109 17.94 -0.18 -1.65
CA ARG A 109 19.25 0.20 -1.12
C ARG A 109 19.92 -0.94 -0.38
N MET A 110 19.19 -1.69 0.44
CA MET A 110 19.71 -2.85 1.16
C MET A 110 20.21 -3.93 0.21
N VAL A 111 19.45 -4.25 -0.84
CA VAL A 111 19.84 -5.23 -1.86
C VAL A 111 21.08 -4.77 -2.62
N ALA A 112 21.12 -3.50 -3.03
CA ALA A 112 22.26 -2.93 -3.74
C ALA A 112 23.54 -2.94 -2.89
N MET A 113 23.45 -2.58 -1.60
CA MET A 113 24.59 -2.60 -0.69
C MET A 113 25.07 -4.02 -0.41
N LYS A 114 24.15 -4.99 -0.29
CA LYS A 114 24.50 -6.40 -0.15
C LYS A 114 25.27 -6.90 -1.38
N SER A 115 24.75 -6.64 -2.57
CA SER A 115 25.41 -7.01 -3.83
C SER A 115 26.80 -6.36 -3.96
N ALA A 116 26.94 -5.07 -3.62
CA ALA A 116 28.21 -4.39 -3.62
C ALA A 116 29.21 -5.01 -2.64
N SER A 117 28.76 -5.41 -1.43
CA SER A 117 29.60 -6.07 -0.45
C SER A 117 30.06 -7.45 -0.90
N ASP A 118 29.18 -8.23 -1.52
CA ASP A 118 29.51 -9.54 -2.05
C ASP A 118 30.52 -9.42 -3.21
N ASN A 119 30.30 -8.51 -4.15
CA ASN A 119 31.25 -8.23 -5.24
C ASN A 119 32.63 -7.77 -4.71
N ALA A 120 32.67 -6.95 -3.66
CA ALA A 120 33.93 -6.52 -3.05
C ALA A 120 34.69 -7.69 -2.40
N ARG A 121 33.99 -8.63 -1.76
CA ARG A 121 34.61 -9.84 -1.20
C ARG A 121 35.19 -10.73 -2.27
N ASP A 122 34.48 -10.92 -3.38
CA ASP A 122 34.96 -11.71 -4.51
C ASP A 122 36.22 -11.09 -5.12
N LEU A 123 36.23 -9.77 -5.31
CA LEU A 123 37.40 -9.04 -5.80
C LEU A 123 38.60 -9.16 -4.87
N ILE A 124 38.41 -9.05 -3.55
CA ILE A 124 39.46 -9.24 -2.55
C ILE A 124 40.02 -10.65 -2.65
N SER A 125 39.17 -11.66 -2.78
CA SER A 125 39.59 -13.04 -2.94
C SER A 125 40.43 -13.26 -4.19
N GLU A 126 39.98 -12.71 -5.33
CA GLU A 126 40.69 -12.79 -6.59
C GLU A 126 42.08 -12.11 -6.53
N LEU A 127 42.13 -10.88 -6.00
CA LEU A 127 43.41 -10.16 -5.83
C LEU A 127 44.35 -10.88 -4.86
N THR A 128 43.84 -11.52 -3.82
CA THR A 128 44.66 -12.30 -2.90
C THR A 128 45.27 -13.51 -3.60
N LEU A 129 44.52 -14.18 -4.46
CA LEU A 129 45.03 -15.29 -5.27
C LEU A 129 46.10 -14.83 -6.27
N GLN A 130 45.98 -13.65 -6.88
CA GLN A 130 46.97 -13.10 -7.80
C GLN A 130 48.26 -12.66 -7.08
N TYR A 131 48.11 -12.24 -5.82
CA TYR A 131 49.28 -11.81 -5.01
C TYR A 131 50.13 -12.98 -4.48
N ASN A 132 49.53 -14.14 -4.21
CA ASN A 132 50.19 -15.35 -3.74
C ASN A 132 50.81 -16.15 -4.89
#